data_ae3392c002e8890d5d6f8976c7a30f89
#
_entry.id   ae3392c002e8890d5d6f8976c7a30f89
#
_cell.length_a   1.000
_cell.length_b   1.000
_cell.length_c   1.000
_cell.angle_alpha   90.00
_cell.angle_beta   90.00
_cell.angle_gamma   90.00
#
_symmetry.space_group_name_H-M   'P 1'
#
loop_
_entity.id
_entity.type
_entity.pdbx_description
1 polymer ?
#
loop_
_entity_poly.entity_id
_entity_poly.type
_entity_poly.pdbx_seq_one_letter_code
_entity_poly.pdbx_strand_id
1 'polypeptide(L)'
;YPTAQMERTIAMASKAGAKIYYRRLEGEHDFGAVKGELPAIFYFLEKRPRNSLPDTIIWETAVAGFGVCKWLAIDEVTIDEPAGWYVDYNIAMVDSSITIGFQPADSFSGAGVMVAALADGDYLAKRIGLKSGDIIVKGNDSTITNMEDLTRFKNTLHRGGDVSMTIKRGGNEMLLQGRMPAPENYFLFYRKHPSAVIKASFSNNQFDIQGSRVGAFRILLNPDMVDLNKNVTVIFDGEKIFDARVAPDIKYILRDYLTNRDRKLVFANEVKLRPAK
;
A
#
# COMPACT_ATOMS: atom_id res chain seq x y z
N TYR A 1 -0.46 -11.69 8.51
CA TYR A 1 0.24 -11.49 7.22
C TYR A 1 1.65 -12.05 7.34
N PRO A 2 2.21 -12.71 6.31
CA PRO A 2 3.57 -13.19 6.34
C PRO A 2 4.54 -12.01 6.55
N THR A 3 5.33 -12.04 7.60
CA THR A 3 6.26 -10.97 7.99
C THR A 3 7.23 -10.59 6.85
N ALA A 4 7.73 -11.59 6.12
CA ALA A 4 8.65 -11.36 5.00
C ALA A 4 8.02 -10.51 3.86
N GLN A 5 6.71 -10.66 3.63
CA GLN A 5 5.99 -9.87 2.62
C GLN A 5 5.83 -8.41 3.06
N MET A 6 5.50 -8.21 4.35
CA MET A 6 5.40 -6.88 4.94
C MET A 6 6.76 -6.16 4.94
N GLU A 7 7.82 -6.84 5.36
CA GLU A 7 9.18 -6.29 5.37
C GLU A 7 9.65 -5.87 3.97
N ARG A 8 9.33 -6.66 2.93
CA ARG A 8 9.60 -6.30 1.54
C ARG A 8 8.83 -5.04 1.13
N THR A 9 7.54 -4.94 1.46
CA THR A 9 6.71 -3.76 1.17
C THR A 9 7.27 -2.51 1.86
N ILE A 10 7.67 -2.63 3.13
CA ILE A 10 8.29 -1.54 3.90
C ILE A 10 9.62 -1.11 3.27
N ALA A 11 10.46 -2.07 2.87
CA ALA A 11 11.72 -1.77 2.20
C ALA A 11 11.50 -1.01 0.89
N MET A 12 10.50 -1.40 0.09
CA MET A 12 10.15 -0.71 -1.15
C MET A 12 9.65 0.71 -0.89
N ALA A 13 8.76 0.90 0.08
CA ALA A 13 8.23 2.21 0.45
C ALA A 13 9.33 3.12 1.02
N SER A 14 10.24 2.59 1.85
CA SER A 14 11.39 3.33 2.38
C SER A 14 12.35 3.75 1.27
N LYS A 15 12.60 2.88 0.28
CA LYS A 15 13.40 3.20 -0.91
C LYS A 15 12.76 4.32 -1.75
N ALA A 16 11.42 4.38 -1.77
CA ALA A 16 10.66 5.46 -2.40
C ALA A 16 10.61 6.76 -1.55
N GLY A 17 11.31 6.82 -0.42
CA GLY A 17 11.41 8.01 0.44
C GLY A 17 10.38 8.08 1.57
N ALA A 18 9.55 7.04 1.77
CA ALA A 18 8.61 7.02 2.87
C ALA A 18 9.33 6.93 4.23
N LYS A 19 8.93 7.78 5.18
CA LYS A 19 9.42 7.72 6.56
C LYS A 19 8.51 6.80 7.36
N ILE A 20 8.95 5.56 7.57
CA ILE A 20 8.16 4.51 8.20
C ILE A 20 8.73 4.20 9.58
N TYR A 21 7.85 4.14 10.60
CA TYR A 21 8.13 3.50 11.87
C TYR A 21 7.56 2.09 11.83
N TYR A 22 8.43 1.10 11.86
CA TYR A 22 8.06 -0.32 11.83
C TYR A 22 8.61 -1.05 13.05
N ARG A 23 7.73 -1.83 13.69
CA ARG A 23 8.10 -2.75 14.78
C ARG A 23 7.45 -4.09 14.54
N ARG A 24 8.24 -5.13 14.61
CA ARG A 24 7.74 -6.50 14.65
C ARG A 24 7.47 -6.85 16.11
N LEU A 25 6.25 -7.27 16.38
CA LEU A 25 5.82 -7.74 17.70
C LEU A 25 5.51 -9.22 17.62
N GLU A 26 5.78 -9.94 18.69
CA GLU A 26 5.35 -11.32 18.87
C GLU A 26 3.91 -11.32 19.35
N GLY A 27 3.09 -12.27 18.86
CA GLY A 27 1.68 -12.42 19.25
C GLY A 27 0.71 -12.49 18.10
N GLU A 28 -0.58 -12.54 18.41
CA GLU A 28 -1.68 -12.57 17.46
C GLU A 28 -2.18 -11.16 17.11
N HIS A 29 -3.29 -11.06 16.37
CA HIS A 29 -3.91 -9.79 15.98
C HIS A 29 -4.70 -9.16 17.13
N ASP A 30 -4.05 -8.85 18.22
CA ASP A 30 -4.65 -8.11 19.32
C ASP A 30 -3.96 -6.74 19.55
N PHE A 31 -4.70 -5.82 20.16
CA PHE A 31 -4.17 -4.50 20.52
C PHE A 31 -3.36 -4.50 21.81
N GLY A 32 -3.24 -5.62 22.52
CA GLY A 32 -2.51 -5.73 23.79
C GLY A 32 -1.03 -5.39 23.60
N ALA A 33 -0.40 -6.00 22.59
CA ALA A 33 0.99 -5.76 22.25
C ALA A 33 1.28 -4.31 21.81
N VAL A 34 0.28 -3.63 21.19
CA VAL A 34 0.44 -2.25 20.72
C VAL A 34 0.50 -1.24 21.86
N LYS A 35 -0.12 -1.52 23.01
CA LYS A 35 -0.14 -0.60 24.17
C LYS A 35 1.27 -0.24 24.65
N GLY A 36 2.20 -1.18 24.64
CA GLY A 36 3.59 -0.95 24.98
C GLY A 36 4.35 -0.05 24.02
N GLU A 37 3.91 0.02 22.76
CA GLU A 37 4.55 0.82 21.71
C GLU A 37 4.00 2.26 21.60
N LEU A 38 2.87 2.58 22.26
CA LEU A 38 2.25 3.91 22.18
C LEU A 38 3.21 5.06 22.49
N PRO A 39 4.07 5.01 23.54
CA PRO A 39 5.04 6.08 23.80
C PRO A 39 6.00 6.31 22.62
N ALA A 40 6.47 5.25 21.98
CA ALA A 40 7.37 5.35 20.84
C ALA A 40 6.65 5.89 19.60
N ILE A 41 5.38 5.53 19.39
CA ILE A 41 4.52 6.07 18.33
C ILE A 41 4.31 7.57 18.53
N PHE A 42 3.94 8.01 19.75
CA PHE A 42 3.76 9.44 20.05
C PHE A 42 5.06 10.21 19.87
N TYR A 43 6.18 9.70 20.37
CA TYR A 43 7.49 10.33 20.14
C TYR A 43 7.83 10.47 18.66
N PHE A 44 7.55 9.43 17.86
CA PHE A 44 7.74 9.48 16.40
C PHE A 44 6.89 10.58 15.75
N LEU A 45 5.63 10.71 16.16
CA LEU A 45 4.70 11.72 15.63
C LEU A 45 5.08 13.13 16.06
N GLU A 46 5.45 13.34 17.34
CA GLU A 46 5.87 14.65 17.87
C GLU A 46 7.10 15.21 17.14
N LYS A 47 8.04 14.35 16.76
CA LYS A 47 9.23 14.74 16.00
C LYS A 47 8.95 15.04 14.51
N ARG A 48 7.69 14.85 14.06
CA ARG A 48 7.27 15.05 12.67
C ARG A 48 6.01 15.90 12.59
N PRO A 49 6.10 17.18 12.99
CA PRO A 49 4.96 18.10 12.86
C PRO A 49 4.57 18.19 11.37
N ARG A 50 3.28 18.37 11.12
CA ARG A 50 2.77 18.57 9.77
C ARG A 50 3.40 19.84 9.18
N ASN A 51 4.10 19.69 8.06
CA ASN A 51 4.43 20.81 7.18
C ASN A 51 3.19 21.13 6.33
N SER A 52 2.53 22.27 6.62
CA SER A 52 1.31 22.69 5.91
C SER A 52 1.62 23.22 4.52
N LEU A 53 2.77 23.91 4.36
CA LEU A 53 3.18 24.58 3.13
C LEU A 53 4.58 24.10 2.74
N PRO A 54 4.75 22.84 2.29
CA PRO A 54 6.04 22.38 1.78
C PRO A 54 6.39 23.14 0.51
N ASP A 55 7.65 23.48 0.35
CA ASP A 55 8.21 24.15 -0.83
C ASP A 55 8.23 23.24 -2.07
N THR A 56 8.08 21.94 -1.88
CA THR A 56 8.02 20.95 -2.97
C THR A 56 6.88 19.96 -2.72
N ILE A 57 6.10 19.67 -3.78
CA ILE A 57 5.03 18.67 -3.79
C ILE A 57 5.23 17.76 -5.01
N ILE A 58 5.05 16.46 -4.80
CA ILE A 58 4.79 15.50 -5.87
C ILE A 58 3.42 14.92 -5.58
N TRP A 59 2.46 15.15 -6.48
CA TRP A 59 1.10 14.68 -6.31
C TRP A 59 0.62 13.94 -7.54
N GLU A 60 -0.04 12.83 -7.30
CA GLU A 60 -0.56 11.96 -8.32
C GLU A 60 -2.03 11.65 -8.05
N THR A 61 -2.86 11.72 -9.09
CA THR A 61 -4.25 11.32 -9.05
C THR A 61 -4.73 10.74 -10.37
N ALA A 62 -5.57 9.70 -10.30
CA ALA A 62 -6.31 9.19 -11.46
C ALA A 62 -7.70 9.84 -11.59
N VAL A 63 -8.15 10.61 -10.58
CA VAL A 63 -9.48 11.22 -10.52
C VAL A 63 -9.37 12.65 -9.99
N ALA A 64 -9.86 13.62 -10.74
CA ALA A 64 -9.82 15.03 -10.37
C ALA A 64 -10.46 15.34 -9.00
N GLY A 65 -11.49 14.58 -8.59
CA GLY A 65 -12.10 14.71 -7.26
C GLY A 65 -11.15 14.49 -6.07
N PHE A 66 -10.01 13.82 -6.29
CA PHE A 66 -8.93 13.61 -5.30
C PHE A 66 -7.66 14.38 -5.68
N GLY A 67 -7.78 15.38 -6.56
CA GLY A 67 -6.65 16.13 -7.11
C GLY A 67 -5.97 17.09 -6.11
N VAL A 68 -6.58 17.41 -4.98
CA VAL A 68 -6.07 18.44 -4.05
C VAL A 68 -5.01 17.86 -3.12
N CYS A 69 -3.85 18.51 -3.11
CA CYS A 69 -2.75 18.25 -2.18
C CYS A 69 -2.16 19.56 -1.69
N LYS A 70 -2.54 19.98 -0.47
CA LYS A 70 -2.06 21.23 0.15
C LYS A 70 -2.33 22.44 -0.74
N TRP A 71 -1.28 23.10 -1.28
CA TRP A 71 -1.38 24.29 -2.13
C TRP A 71 -1.50 23.98 -3.63
N LEU A 72 -1.58 22.71 -4.02
CA LEU A 72 -1.70 22.27 -5.41
C LEU A 72 -2.98 21.46 -5.61
N ALA A 73 -3.64 21.63 -6.75
CA ALA A 73 -4.77 20.80 -7.14
C ALA A 73 -4.70 20.43 -8.63
N ILE A 74 -4.88 19.15 -8.96
CA ILE A 74 -5.06 18.66 -10.32
C ILE A 74 -6.56 18.61 -10.58
N ASP A 75 -7.06 19.42 -11.53
CA ASP A 75 -8.48 19.56 -11.83
C ASP A 75 -8.92 18.73 -13.06
N GLU A 76 -7.98 18.39 -13.94
CA GLU A 76 -8.27 17.59 -15.14
C GLU A 76 -7.13 16.62 -15.44
N VAL A 77 -7.49 15.36 -15.66
CA VAL A 77 -6.57 14.27 -16.04
C VAL A 77 -6.79 13.96 -17.53
N THR A 78 -5.73 14.02 -18.33
CA THR A 78 -5.76 13.72 -19.78
C THR A 78 -5.33 12.27 -20.01
N ILE A 79 -6.28 11.34 -19.90
CA ILE A 79 -6.00 9.89 -19.95
C ILE A 79 -5.51 9.39 -21.32
N ASP A 80 -5.87 10.10 -22.39
CA ASP A 80 -5.52 9.74 -23.76
C ASP A 80 -4.12 10.22 -24.19
N GLU A 81 -3.45 11.00 -23.33
CA GLU A 81 -2.10 11.50 -23.59
C GLU A 81 -1.03 10.53 -23.09
N PRO A 82 0.13 10.49 -23.76
CA PRO A 82 1.28 9.74 -23.28
C PRO A 82 1.67 10.15 -21.85
N ALA A 83 2.25 9.24 -21.10
CA ALA A 83 2.68 9.51 -19.72
C ALA A 83 3.79 10.57 -19.60
N GLY A 84 4.43 10.95 -20.71
CA GLY A 84 5.56 11.86 -20.70
C GLY A 84 6.74 11.28 -19.90
N TRP A 85 7.22 12.05 -18.89
CA TRP A 85 8.32 11.65 -18.03
C TRP A 85 7.92 10.65 -16.93
N TYR A 86 6.62 10.50 -16.64
CA TYR A 86 6.10 9.65 -15.58
C TYR A 86 5.67 8.29 -16.13
N VAL A 87 6.11 7.23 -15.47
CA VAL A 87 5.75 5.85 -15.82
C VAL A 87 4.78 5.32 -14.77
N ASP A 88 3.65 4.75 -15.22
CA ASP A 88 2.69 4.10 -14.34
C ASP A 88 3.36 2.98 -13.53
N TYR A 89 3.23 3.03 -12.22
CA TYR A 89 3.91 2.12 -11.31
C TYR A 89 2.99 0.97 -10.91
N ASN A 90 3.39 -0.26 -11.27
CA ASN A 90 2.75 -1.49 -10.86
C ASN A 90 3.70 -2.31 -9.99
N ILE A 91 3.20 -2.85 -8.89
CA ILE A 91 4.00 -3.69 -7.98
C ILE A 91 3.55 -5.13 -8.12
N ALA A 92 4.35 -5.93 -8.82
CA ALA A 92 4.18 -7.37 -8.90
C ALA A 92 4.88 -8.06 -7.72
N MET A 93 4.22 -9.04 -7.15
CA MET A 93 4.72 -9.87 -6.05
C MET A 93 4.54 -11.34 -6.41
N VAL A 94 5.35 -12.18 -5.78
CA VAL A 94 5.20 -13.64 -5.87
C VAL A 94 4.59 -14.12 -4.56
N ASP A 95 3.46 -14.83 -4.63
CA ASP A 95 2.92 -15.52 -3.46
C ASP A 95 3.74 -16.76 -3.16
N SER A 96 4.55 -16.68 -2.12
CA SER A 96 5.34 -17.79 -1.57
C SER A 96 4.73 -18.37 -0.29
N SER A 97 3.53 -17.94 0.10
CA SER A 97 2.85 -18.44 1.29
C SER A 97 2.53 -19.93 1.16
N ILE A 98 2.74 -20.67 2.26
CA ILE A 98 2.47 -22.09 2.32
C ILE A 98 1.17 -22.33 3.06
N THR A 99 0.21 -22.93 2.35
CA THR A 99 -1.07 -23.36 2.93
C THR A 99 -1.35 -24.79 2.45
N ILE A 100 -1.54 -25.69 3.42
CA ILE A 100 -1.88 -27.09 3.10
C ILE A 100 -3.34 -27.17 2.65
N GLY A 101 -4.23 -26.36 3.24
CA GLY A 101 -5.62 -26.19 2.80
C GLY A 101 -6.60 -27.09 3.56
N PHE A 102 -6.47 -27.22 4.87
CA PHE A 102 -7.46 -27.86 5.74
C PHE A 102 -7.57 -27.16 7.09
N GLN A 103 -8.64 -27.43 7.81
CA GLN A 103 -8.86 -27.03 9.20
C GLN A 103 -8.63 -28.23 10.10
N PRO A 104 -7.82 -28.12 11.17
CA PRO A 104 -7.66 -29.18 12.16
C PRO A 104 -8.90 -29.30 13.03
N ALA A 105 -9.12 -30.50 13.60
CA ALA A 105 -10.18 -30.73 14.57
C ALA A 105 -9.66 -30.43 15.99
N ASP A 106 -10.18 -29.35 16.60
CA ASP A 106 -9.76 -28.89 17.94
C ASP A 106 -10.04 -29.91 19.05
N SER A 107 -11.07 -30.75 18.86
CA SER A 107 -11.47 -31.77 19.85
C SER A 107 -10.70 -33.09 19.77
N PHE A 108 -9.77 -33.22 18.81
CA PHE A 108 -9.00 -34.46 18.66
C PHE A 108 -7.81 -34.51 19.65
N SER A 109 -7.75 -35.53 20.50
CA SER A 109 -6.74 -35.73 21.53
C SER A 109 -5.78 -36.91 21.26
N GLY A 110 -5.92 -37.56 20.08
CA GLY A 110 -5.01 -38.66 19.68
C GLY A 110 -3.69 -38.17 19.10
N ALA A 111 -2.77 -39.10 18.85
CA ALA A 111 -1.52 -38.81 18.18
C ALA A 111 -1.76 -38.47 16.71
N GLY A 112 -1.19 -37.35 16.27
CA GLY A 112 -1.39 -36.79 14.91
C GLY A 112 -2.28 -35.56 14.90
N VAL A 113 -2.65 -35.13 13.70
CA VAL A 113 -3.57 -33.99 13.50
C VAL A 113 -4.76 -34.44 12.65
N MET A 114 -5.94 -34.42 13.23
CA MET A 114 -7.16 -34.80 12.52
C MET A 114 -7.66 -33.64 11.64
N VAL A 115 -8.04 -33.95 10.43
CA VAL A 115 -8.68 -33.03 9.47
C VAL A 115 -10.16 -32.90 9.78
N ALA A 116 -10.61 -31.71 10.19
CA ALA A 116 -12.04 -31.43 10.38
C ALA A 116 -12.74 -31.12 9.05
N ALA A 117 -12.13 -30.23 8.25
CA ALA A 117 -12.68 -29.80 6.97
C ALA A 117 -11.57 -29.42 5.98
N LEU A 118 -11.86 -29.48 4.70
CA LEU A 118 -10.97 -28.97 3.66
C LEU A 118 -11.33 -27.49 3.36
N ALA A 119 -10.31 -26.67 3.14
CA ALA A 119 -10.50 -25.30 2.69
C ALA A 119 -10.96 -25.26 1.22
N ASP A 120 -11.72 -24.21 0.87
CA ASP A 120 -12.06 -23.95 -0.52
C ASP A 120 -10.85 -23.38 -1.26
N GLY A 121 -10.62 -23.88 -2.49
CA GLY A 121 -9.49 -23.49 -3.32
C GLY A 121 -8.64 -24.66 -3.79
N ASP A 122 -7.64 -24.37 -4.60
CA ASP A 122 -6.69 -25.35 -5.16
C ASP A 122 -5.47 -25.51 -4.23
N TYR A 123 -5.67 -26.17 -3.10
CA TYR A 123 -4.65 -26.45 -2.11
C TYR A 123 -4.12 -27.88 -2.18
N LEU A 124 -2.94 -28.09 -1.58
CA LEU A 124 -2.30 -29.40 -1.50
C LEU A 124 -3.28 -30.48 -0.99
N ALA A 125 -4.03 -30.19 0.08
CA ALA A 125 -4.97 -31.14 0.69
C ALA A 125 -5.94 -31.76 -0.32
N LYS A 126 -6.52 -30.95 -1.21
CA LYS A 126 -7.40 -31.43 -2.28
C LYS A 126 -6.62 -32.20 -3.34
N ARG A 127 -5.45 -31.70 -3.76
CA ARG A 127 -4.61 -32.33 -4.79
C ARG A 127 -4.16 -33.73 -4.43
N ILE A 128 -3.82 -33.96 -3.15
CA ILE A 128 -3.39 -35.29 -2.69
C ILE A 128 -4.52 -36.21 -2.24
N GLY A 129 -5.77 -35.71 -2.26
CA GLY A 129 -6.94 -36.51 -1.88
C GLY A 129 -7.11 -36.69 -0.36
N LEU A 130 -6.66 -35.69 0.44
CA LEU A 130 -6.96 -35.61 1.87
C LEU A 130 -8.47 -35.44 2.07
N LYS A 131 -9.02 -36.00 3.15
CA LYS A 131 -10.46 -35.95 3.46
C LYS A 131 -10.70 -35.58 4.92
N SER A 132 -11.89 -35.08 5.22
CA SER A 132 -12.34 -34.93 6.61
C SER A 132 -12.31 -36.30 7.32
N GLY A 133 -11.86 -36.31 8.56
CA GLY A 133 -11.66 -37.50 9.38
C GLY A 133 -10.28 -38.17 9.21
N ASP A 134 -9.47 -37.80 8.24
CA ASP A 134 -8.09 -38.28 8.15
C ASP A 134 -7.23 -37.78 9.33
N ILE A 135 -6.34 -38.61 9.82
CA ILE A 135 -5.37 -38.22 10.84
C ILE A 135 -3.99 -38.20 10.22
N ILE A 136 -3.37 -37.03 10.13
CA ILE A 136 -2.03 -36.84 9.60
C ILE A 136 -1.02 -37.26 10.68
N VAL A 137 -0.17 -38.29 10.39
CA VAL A 137 0.80 -38.83 11.33
C VAL A 137 2.24 -38.64 10.86
N LYS A 138 2.48 -38.35 9.56
CA LYS A 138 3.82 -38.07 9.04
C LYS A 138 3.74 -37.11 7.88
N GLY A 139 4.73 -36.22 7.75
CA GLY A 139 4.92 -35.31 6.61
C GLY A 139 6.37 -35.38 6.12
N ASN A 140 6.60 -35.81 4.88
CA ASN A 140 7.88 -36.22 4.35
C ASN A 140 8.53 -37.20 5.33
N ASP A 141 9.72 -36.92 5.84
CA ASP A 141 10.41 -37.76 6.80
C ASP A 141 10.12 -37.41 8.30
N SER A 142 9.28 -36.42 8.56
CA SER A 142 8.98 -35.90 9.87
C SER A 142 7.72 -36.56 10.45
N THR A 143 7.81 -37.12 11.68
CA THR A 143 6.65 -37.60 12.41
C THR A 143 5.83 -36.43 12.92
N ILE A 144 4.50 -36.52 12.82
CA ILE A 144 3.55 -35.53 13.29
C ILE A 144 2.69 -36.14 14.38
N THR A 145 2.86 -35.65 15.60
CA THR A 145 2.09 -36.10 16.77
C THR A 145 1.08 -35.06 17.26
N ASN A 146 1.27 -33.79 16.88
CA ASN A 146 0.48 -32.66 17.34
C ASN A 146 0.56 -31.49 16.34
N MET A 147 -0.10 -30.36 16.65
CA MET A 147 -0.12 -29.16 15.82
C MET A 147 1.24 -28.46 15.68
N GLU A 148 2.09 -28.56 16.71
CA GLU A 148 3.43 -27.97 16.66
C GLU A 148 4.31 -28.70 15.63
N ASP A 149 4.25 -30.05 15.62
CA ASP A 149 4.95 -30.87 14.62
C ASP A 149 4.47 -30.54 13.19
N LEU A 150 3.14 -30.41 13.02
CA LEU A 150 2.55 -30.01 11.74
C LEU A 150 3.05 -28.63 11.29
N THR A 151 3.13 -27.69 12.22
CA THR A 151 3.65 -26.34 11.94
C THR A 151 5.12 -26.37 11.54
N ARG A 152 5.95 -27.15 12.25
CA ARG A 152 7.35 -27.38 11.87
C ARG A 152 7.47 -27.99 10.48
N PHE A 153 6.69 -29.03 10.20
CA PHE A 153 6.64 -29.63 8.86
C PHE A 153 6.23 -28.62 7.80
N LYS A 154 5.13 -27.86 8.02
CA LYS A 154 4.68 -26.83 7.10
C LYS A 154 5.78 -25.81 6.75
N ASN A 155 6.62 -25.45 7.72
CA ASN A 155 7.71 -24.50 7.54
C ASN A 155 8.87 -25.05 6.68
N THR A 156 8.94 -26.38 6.46
CA THR A 156 9.90 -26.99 5.53
C THR A 156 9.42 -27.03 4.08
N LEU A 157 8.13 -26.77 3.86
CA LEU A 157 7.54 -26.82 2.53
C LEU A 157 7.86 -25.56 1.72
N HIS A 158 7.89 -25.71 0.42
CA HIS A 158 8.02 -24.60 -0.53
C HIS A 158 7.05 -24.77 -1.71
N ARG A 159 6.63 -23.69 -2.30
CA ARG A 159 5.78 -23.68 -3.49
C ARG A 159 6.44 -24.47 -4.62
N GLY A 160 5.65 -25.31 -5.30
CA GLY A 160 6.13 -26.17 -6.37
C GLY A 160 6.97 -27.38 -5.92
N GLY A 161 7.17 -27.57 -4.61
CA GLY A 161 7.90 -28.71 -4.06
C GLY A 161 7.05 -29.98 -3.96
N ASP A 162 7.70 -31.14 -4.02
CA ASP A 162 7.04 -32.44 -3.81
C ASP A 162 6.79 -32.64 -2.31
N VAL A 163 5.67 -33.29 -2.01
CA VAL A 163 5.21 -33.51 -0.62
C VAL A 163 4.63 -34.92 -0.52
N SER A 164 4.99 -35.61 0.54
CA SER A 164 4.35 -36.85 0.96
C SER A 164 3.74 -36.72 2.36
N MET A 165 2.56 -37.28 2.56
CA MET A 165 1.88 -37.33 3.86
C MET A 165 1.43 -38.74 4.15
N THR A 166 1.79 -39.29 5.29
CA THR A 166 1.18 -40.51 5.82
C THR A 166 0.00 -40.12 6.69
N ILE A 167 -1.15 -40.69 6.39
CA ILE A 167 -2.40 -40.47 7.11
C ILE A 167 -2.97 -41.78 7.66
N LYS A 168 -3.82 -41.69 8.64
CA LYS A 168 -4.71 -42.78 9.06
C LYS A 168 -6.13 -42.46 8.61
N ARG A 169 -6.73 -43.36 7.81
CA ARG A 169 -8.11 -43.29 7.34
C ARG A 169 -8.84 -44.57 7.68
N GLY A 170 -9.85 -44.48 8.53
CA GLY A 170 -10.57 -45.66 9.00
C GLY A 170 -9.66 -46.69 9.71
N GLY A 171 -8.63 -46.24 10.42
CA GLY A 171 -7.65 -47.09 11.10
C GLY A 171 -6.47 -47.56 10.24
N ASN A 172 -6.54 -47.45 8.92
CA ASN A 172 -5.46 -47.90 8.03
C ASN A 172 -4.53 -46.75 7.66
N GLU A 173 -3.22 -47.03 7.64
CA GLU A 173 -2.23 -46.06 7.16
C GLU A 173 -2.22 -46.02 5.64
N MET A 174 -2.16 -44.81 5.11
CA MET A 174 -2.11 -44.52 3.67
C MET A 174 -1.06 -43.45 3.41
N LEU A 175 -0.29 -43.61 2.35
CA LEU A 175 0.62 -42.59 1.84
C LEU A 175 -0.08 -41.77 0.76
N LEU A 176 -0.19 -40.48 0.97
CA LEU A 176 -0.64 -39.51 -0.01
C LEU A 176 0.56 -38.73 -0.53
N GLN A 177 0.65 -38.58 -1.85
CA GLN A 177 1.76 -37.86 -2.47
C GLN A 177 1.23 -36.81 -3.46
N GLY A 178 1.95 -35.73 -3.60
CA GLY A 178 1.63 -34.70 -4.57
C GLY A 178 2.63 -33.58 -4.54
N ARG A 179 2.24 -32.47 -5.12
CA ARG A 179 3.09 -31.30 -5.27
C ARG A 179 2.38 -30.05 -4.76
N MET A 180 3.08 -29.22 -4.02
CA MET A 180 2.58 -27.91 -3.63
C MET A 180 2.21 -27.10 -4.89
N PRO A 181 1.13 -26.30 -4.84
CA PRO A 181 0.85 -25.35 -5.90
C PRO A 181 2.09 -24.53 -6.25
N ALA A 182 2.27 -24.24 -7.54
CA ALA A 182 3.37 -23.37 -7.99
C ALA A 182 3.23 -21.97 -7.38
N PRO A 183 4.33 -21.23 -7.25
CA PRO A 183 4.25 -19.82 -6.93
C PRO A 183 3.39 -19.07 -7.95
N GLU A 184 2.52 -18.19 -7.47
CA GLU A 184 1.68 -17.38 -8.32
C GLU A 184 2.12 -15.92 -8.24
N ASN A 185 2.18 -15.27 -9.41
CA ASN A 185 2.41 -13.84 -9.47
C ASN A 185 1.09 -13.11 -9.24
N TYR A 186 1.10 -12.13 -8.37
CA TYR A 186 -0.03 -11.23 -8.19
C TYR A 186 0.45 -9.79 -8.11
N PHE A 187 -0.45 -8.86 -8.42
CA PHE A 187 -0.15 -7.45 -8.23
C PHE A 187 -0.56 -7.02 -6.83
N LEU A 188 0.41 -6.58 -6.02
CA LEU A 188 0.13 -5.89 -4.77
C LEU A 188 -0.53 -4.54 -5.05
N PHE A 189 -0.11 -3.91 -6.11
CA PHE A 189 -0.69 -2.70 -6.65
C PHE A 189 -0.71 -2.79 -8.18
N TYR A 190 -1.89 -2.65 -8.74
CA TYR A 190 -2.10 -2.57 -10.18
C TYR A 190 -2.95 -1.35 -10.51
N ARG A 191 -2.42 -0.48 -11.35
CA ARG A 191 -3.11 0.71 -11.79
C ARG A 191 -4.03 0.38 -12.95
N LYS A 192 -5.35 0.46 -12.69
CA LYS A 192 -6.36 0.20 -13.71
C LYS A 192 -6.57 1.37 -14.67
N HIS A 193 -6.31 2.59 -14.20
CA HIS A 193 -6.53 3.82 -14.96
C HIS A 193 -5.27 4.67 -14.95
N PRO A 194 -4.93 5.32 -16.08
CA PRO A 194 -3.85 6.29 -16.13
C PRO A 194 -4.06 7.39 -15.08
N SER A 195 -2.98 7.95 -14.58
CA SER A 195 -2.99 9.05 -13.62
C SER A 195 -2.27 10.26 -14.17
N ALA A 196 -2.67 11.45 -13.71
CA ALA A 196 -1.90 12.66 -13.84
C ALA A 196 -0.95 12.80 -12.64
N VAL A 197 0.24 13.32 -12.90
CA VAL A 197 1.24 13.63 -11.88
C VAL A 197 1.75 15.04 -12.07
N ILE A 198 1.87 15.77 -10.97
CA ILE A 198 2.57 17.05 -10.92
C ILE A 198 3.71 16.95 -9.91
N LYS A 199 4.89 17.40 -10.34
CA LYS A 199 6.00 17.76 -9.47
C LYS A 199 6.10 19.27 -9.49
N ALA A 200 5.90 19.91 -8.35
CA ALA A 200 5.87 21.36 -8.21
C ALA A 200 6.76 21.82 -7.07
N SER A 201 7.44 22.93 -7.27
CA SER A 201 8.17 23.65 -6.23
C SER A 201 7.88 25.14 -6.32
N PHE A 202 8.08 25.87 -5.21
CA PHE A 202 7.97 27.33 -5.23
C PHE A 202 9.14 27.99 -4.49
N SER A 203 9.55 29.12 -5.00
CA SER A 203 10.48 30.03 -4.35
C SER A 203 10.35 31.44 -4.96
N ASN A 204 10.52 32.49 -4.15
CA ASN A 204 10.57 33.87 -4.63
C ASN A 204 9.40 34.27 -5.54
N ASN A 205 8.16 33.96 -5.17
CA ASN A 205 6.92 34.18 -5.98
C ASN A 205 6.88 33.41 -7.30
N GLN A 206 7.76 32.44 -7.53
CA GLN A 206 7.76 31.60 -8.71
C GLN A 206 7.42 30.16 -8.36
N PHE A 207 6.57 29.56 -9.17
CA PHE A 207 6.25 28.13 -9.14
C PHE A 207 6.85 27.45 -10.36
N ASP A 208 7.70 26.45 -10.14
CA ASP A 208 8.27 25.60 -11.17
C ASP A 208 7.56 24.25 -11.14
N ILE A 209 6.94 23.89 -12.25
CA ILE A 209 6.03 22.76 -12.34
C ILE A 209 6.41 21.86 -13.51
N GLN A 210 6.44 20.56 -13.26
CA GLN A 210 6.51 19.51 -14.27
C GLN A 210 5.23 18.69 -14.21
N GLY A 211 4.58 18.51 -15.36
CA GLY A 211 3.32 17.78 -15.47
C GLY A 211 3.41 16.54 -16.36
N SER A 212 2.57 15.56 -16.07
CA SER A 212 2.33 14.40 -16.93
C SER A 212 0.84 14.10 -16.91
N ARG A 213 0.19 14.09 -18.06
CA ARG A 213 -1.27 13.89 -18.22
C ARG A 213 -2.12 14.89 -17.43
N VAL A 214 -1.69 16.15 -17.38
CA VAL A 214 -2.36 17.23 -16.64
C VAL A 214 -3.04 18.17 -17.62
N GLY A 215 -4.38 18.12 -17.70
CA GLY A 215 -5.17 19.02 -18.56
C GLY A 215 -5.47 20.36 -17.90
N ALA A 216 -5.68 20.37 -16.57
CA ALA A 216 -5.88 21.60 -15.81
C ALA A 216 -5.42 21.39 -14.36
N PHE A 217 -4.93 22.47 -13.77
CA PHE A 217 -4.51 22.46 -12.35
C PHE A 217 -4.69 23.85 -11.72
N ARG A 218 -4.64 23.90 -10.40
CA ARG A 218 -4.69 25.14 -9.62
C ARG A 218 -3.56 25.21 -8.63
N ILE A 219 -3.07 26.43 -8.42
CA ILE A 219 -2.18 26.78 -7.33
C ILE A 219 -2.98 27.61 -6.33
N LEU A 220 -3.05 27.15 -5.09
CA LEU A 220 -3.74 27.83 -3.99
C LEU A 220 -2.70 28.71 -3.28
N LEU A 221 -2.94 30.00 -3.22
CA LEU A 221 -1.96 30.98 -2.76
C LEU A 221 -2.16 31.31 -1.27
N ASN A 222 -1.11 31.16 -0.50
CA ASN A 222 -1.06 31.52 0.91
C ASN A 222 -0.01 32.64 1.12
N PRO A 223 -0.26 33.65 1.96
CA PRO A 223 0.68 34.75 2.22
C PRO A 223 2.05 34.29 2.78
N ASP A 224 2.10 33.13 3.44
CA ASP A 224 3.37 32.57 3.92
C ASP A 224 4.22 31.92 2.81
N MET A 225 3.64 31.74 1.61
CA MET A 225 4.32 31.19 0.43
C MET A 225 4.79 32.26 -0.54
N VAL A 226 3.97 33.29 -0.71
CA VAL A 226 4.16 34.32 -1.75
C VAL A 226 3.84 35.71 -1.21
N ASP A 227 4.57 36.72 -1.72
CA ASP A 227 4.23 38.11 -1.51
C ASP A 227 3.11 38.52 -2.48
N LEU A 228 1.88 38.63 -2.00
CA LEU A 228 0.70 38.98 -2.80
C LEU A 228 0.73 40.41 -3.37
N ASN A 229 1.74 41.23 -3.00
CA ASN A 229 1.96 42.56 -3.58
C ASN A 229 2.81 42.51 -4.85
N LYS A 230 3.42 41.38 -5.17
CA LYS A 230 4.24 41.14 -6.35
C LYS A 230 3.54 40.21 -7.34
N ASN A 231 4.06 40.15 -8.55
CA ASN A 231 3.59 39.15 -9.52
C ASN A 231 3.94 37.74 -9.01
N VAL A 232 3.01 36.82 -9.23
CA VAL A 232 3.22 35.39 -9.14
C VAL A 232 3.55 34.88 -10.53
N THR A 233 4.65 34.16 -10.67
CA THR A 233 5.09 33.56 -11.92
C THR A 233 4.87 32.05 -11.87
N VAL A 234 4.40 31.44 -12.95
CA VAL A 234 4.27 29.99 -13.08
C VAL A 234 4.99 29.53 -14.35
N ILE A 235 5.95 28.65 -14.16
CA ILE A 235 6.67 27.94 -15.21
C ILE A 235 6.14 26.50 -15.24
N PHE A 236 5.66 26.04 -16.39
CA PHE A 236 5.19 24.68 -16.60
C PHE A 236 6.01 24.02 -17.70
N ASP A 237 6.68 22.91 -17.39
CA ASP A 237 7.58 22.18 -18.29
C ASP A 237 8.61 23.08 -19.01
N GLY A 238 9.10 24.13 -18.30
CA GLY A 238 10.08 25.09 -18.78
C GLY A 238 9.47 26.32 -19.48
N GLU A 239 8.17 26.36 -19.70
CA GLU A 239 7.48 27.52 -20.32
C GLU A 239 6.76 28.39 -19.28
N LYS A 240 6.90 29.70 -19.39
CA LYS A 240 6.17 30.64 -18.54
C LYS A 240 4.70 30.75 -19.01
N ILE A 241 3.77 30.21 -18.23
CA ILE A 241 2.34 30.19 -18.54
C ILE A 241 1.52 31.21 -17.75
N PHE A 242 2.11 31.83 -16.72
CA PHE A 242 1.44 32.86 -15.93
C PHE A 242 2.47 33.83 -15.34
N ASP A 243 2.14 35.14 -15.35
CA ASP A 243 2.93 36.19 -14.72
C ASP A 243 2.04 37.39 -14.44
N ALA A 244 1.39 37.41 -13.27
CA ALA A 244 0.50 38.49 -12.89
C ALA A 244 0.36 38.60 -11.36
N ARG A 245 -0.07 39.77 -10.90
CA ARG A 245 -0.46 39.97 -9.50
C ARG A 245 -1.80 39.30 -9.21
N VAL A 246 -1.88 38.58 -8.11
CA VAL A 246 -3.10 37.93 -7.62
C VAL A 246 -3.48 38.55 -6.28
N ALA A 247 -4.52 39.36 -6.26
CA ALA A 247 -4.98 40.02 -5.03
C ALA A 247 -5.71 39.01 -4.12
N PRO A 248 -5.60 39.16 -2.78
CA PRO A 248 -6.44 38.39 -1.86
C PRO A 248 -7.93 38.62 -2.13
N ASP A 249 -8.74 37.56 -2.02
CA ASP A 249 -10.20 37.62 -2.13
C ASP A 249 -10.84 37.12 -0.82
N ILE A 250 -11.51 38.03 -0.11
CA ILE A 250 -12.14 37.69 1.16
C ILE A 250 -13.23 36.62 1.03
N LYS A 251 -13.94 36.59 -0.10
CA LYS A 251 -14.96 35.56 -0.35
C LYS A 251 -14.33 34.19 -0.56
N TYR A 252 -13.17 34.17 -1.24
CA TYR A 252 -12.39 32.96 -1.40
C TYR A 252 -11.88 32.44 -0.05
N ILE A 253 -11.27 33.29 0.75
CA ILE A 253 -10.76 32.97 2.11
C ILE A 253 -11.85 32.36 2.98
N LEU A 254 -13.03 33.01 3.04
CA LEU A 254 -14.14 32.51 3.85
C LEU A 254 -14.66 31.16 3.35
N ARG A 255 -14.81 30.98 2.04
CA ARG A 255 -15.24 29.72 1.45
C ARG A 255 -14.24 28.62 1.71
N ASP A 256 -12.95 28.87 1.50
CA ASP A 256 -11.87 27.91 1.74
C ASP A 256 -11.86 27.44 3.21
N TYR A 257 -11.92 28.41 4.14
CA TYR A 257 -11.98 28.09 5.57
C TYR A 257 -13.23 27.30 5.96
N LEU A 258 -14.41 27.67 5.43
CA LEU A 258 -15.66 26.94 5.75
C LEU A 258 -15.66 25.52 5.21
N THR A 259 -15.00 25.30 4.06
CA THR A 259 -14.89 23.98 3.42
C THR A 259 -13.87 23.10 4.13
N ASN A 260 -12.66 23.61 4.33
CA ASN A 260 -11.53 22.83 4.81
C ASN A 260 -11.36 22.84 6.32
N ARG A 261 -11.84 23.92 7.01
CA ARG A 261 -11.75 24.14 8.47
C ARG A 261 -10.34 24.02 9.05
N ASP A 262 -9.32 24.20 8.21
CA ASP A 262 -7.92 24.08 8.57
C ASP A 262 -7.31 25.46 8.83
N ARG A 263 -7.16 25.81 10.10
CA ARG A 263 -6.62 27.13 10.52
C ARG A 263 -5.15 27.35 10.13
N LYS A 264 -4.40 26.28 9.86
CA LYS A 264 -2.98 26.34 9.48
C LYS A 264 -2.78 26.28 7.97
N LEU A 265 -3.86 26.18 7.20
CA LEU A 265 -3.82 26.07 5.75
C LEU A 265 -5.02 26.79 5.15
N VAL A 266 -5.01 28.13 5.27
CA VAL A 266 -6.02 29.00 4.68
C VAL A 266 -5.41 29.70 3.48
N PHE A 267 -6.10 29.64 2.35
CA PHE A 267 -5.62 30.24 1.12
C PHE A 267 -6.32 31.57 0.82
N ALA A 268 -5.55 32.55 0.35
CA ALA A 268 -6.02 33.90 0.07
C ALA A 268 -6.68 34.03 -1.31
N ASN A 269 -6.29 33.23 -2.27
CA ASN A 269 -6.83 33.12 -3.62
C ASN A 269 -6.24 31.93 -4.34
N GLU A 270 -6.59 31.72 -5.62
CA GLU A 270 -6.06 30.64 -6.47
C GLU A 270 -5.70 31.14 -7.88
N VAL A 271 -4.76 30.46 -8.52
CA VAL A 271 -4.45 30.61 -9.95
C VAL A 271 -4.89 29.35 -10.66
N LYS A 272 -5.83 29.47 -11.60
CA LYS A 272 -6.32 28.35 -12.44
C LYS A 272 -5.58 28.35 -13.77
N LEU A 273 -5.04 27.21 -14.13
CA LEU A 273 -4.13 27.05 -15.26
C LEU A 273 -4.52 25.87 -16.14
N ARG A 274 -4.40 26.07 -17.43
CA ARG A 274 -4.46 25.01 -18.44
C ARG A 274 -3.18 25.12 -19.27
N PRO A 275 -2.26 24.15 -19.15
CA PRO A 275 -1.09 24.13 -20.03
C PRO A 275 -1.54 24.07 -21.50
N ALA A 276 -0.82 24.74 -22.38
CA ALA A 276 -0.98 24.53 -23.81
C ALA A 276 -0.55 23.08 -24.15
N LYS A 277 -1.30 22.46 -25.07
CA LYS A 277 -0.97 21.13 -25.57
C LYS A 277 0.25 21.16 -26.46
#